data_03ac4c87989d076ea8dbd033ec6290ff
#
_entry.id   03ac4c87989d076ea8dbd033ec6290ff
#
_cell.length_a   1.000
_cell.length_b   1.000
_cell.length_c   1.000
_cell.angle_alpha   90.00
_cell.angle_beta   90.00
_cell.angle_gamma   90.00
#
_symmetry.space_group_name_H-M   'P 1'
#
loop_
_entity.id
_entity.type
_entity.pdbx_description
1 polymer ?
#
loop_
_entity_poly.entity_id
_entity_poly.type
_entity_poly.pdbx_seq_one_letter_code
_entity_poly.pdbx_strand_id
1 'polypeptide(L)'
;MLSALWGSAFVFIKIAAPAIGAVGLVFARLVLASLLLGVLFIRKEHFKMIKENIFPIILIGATNVALPFYCFSYAALEINASTMSVINGSTPLFAFLFSILWLNFQFKWFQFLGILIGMSGLVVFVGYESLEFSRLPILVAMIGAAMYGLSMSYIYKLN
;
A
#
# COMPACT_ATOMS: atom_id res chain seq x y z
N MET A 1 -13.61 -4.75 -12.14
CA MET A 1 -14.18 -3.99 -11.01
C MET A 1 -13.13 -3.63 -9.95
N LEU A 2 -12.32 -4.57 -9.44
CA LEU A 2 -11.32 -4.30 -8.39
C LEU A 2 -10.30 -3.22 -8.78
N SER A 3 -9.79 -3.25 -10.01
CA SER A 3 -8.83 -2.26 -10.52
C SER A 3 -9.40 -0.83 -10.56
N ALA A 4 -10.69 -0.67 -10.85
CA ALA A 4 -11.34 0.62 -10.83
C ALA A 4 -11.50 1.17 -9.40
N LEU A 5 -11.83 0.30 -8.44
CA LEU A 5 -11.91 0.66 -7.02
C LEU A 5 -10.53 1.08 -6.46
N TRP A 6 -9.47 0.34 -6.81
CA TRP A 6 -8.13 0.68 -6.37
C TRP A 6 -7.58 1.94 -7.05
N GLY A 7 -7.83 2.10 -8.35
CA GLY A 7 -7.41 3.29 -9.09
C GLY A 7 -8.11 4.56 -8.61
N SER A 8 -9.42 4.50 -8.34
CA SER A 8 -10.18 5.64 -7.81
C SER A 8 -9.74 6.03 -6.40
N ALA A 9 -9.17 5.12 -5.61
CA ALA A 9 -8.73 5.42 -4.25
C ALA A 9 -7.71 6.57 -4.20
N PHE A 10 -6.78 6.65 -5.14
CA PHE A 10 -5.79 7.74 -5.18
C PHE A 10 -6.42 9.09 -5.52
N VAL A 11 -7.45 9.11 -6.37
CA VAL A 11 -8.22 10.33 -6.68
C VAL A 11 -8.95 10.81 -5.43
N PHE A 12 -9.64 9.91 -4.72
CA PHE A 12 -10.33 10.26 -3.47
C PHE A 12 -9.37 10.73 -2.37
N ILE A 13 -8.20 10.10 -2.24
CA ILE A 13 -7.16 10.53 -1.30
C ILE A 13 -6.71 11.96 -1.65
N LYS A 14 -6.45 12.25 -2.93
CA LYS A 14 -6.02 13.58 -3.38
C LYS A 14 -7.06 14.67 -3.09
N ILE A 15 -8.35 14.34 -3.20
CA ILE A 15 -9.44 15.29 -2.90
C ILE A 15 -9.64 15.48 -1.39
N ALA A 16 -9.59 14.39 -0.62
CA ALA A 16 -9.95 14.40 0.79
C ALA A 16 -8.78 14.80 1.71
N ALA A 17 -7.53 14.48 1.36
CA ALA A 17 -6.37 14.77 2.21
C ALA A 17 -6.18 16.26 2.53
N PRO A 18 -6.36 17.22 1.60
CA PRO A 18 -6.28 18.65 1.92
C PRO A 18 -7.36 19.13 2.88
N ALA A 19 -8.56 18.51 2.85
CA ALA A 19 -9.71 18.94 3.64
C ALA A 19 -9.62 18.52 5.12
N ILE A 20 -9.15 17.29 5.40
CA ILE A 20 -9.16 16.70 6.75
C ILE A 20 -7.77 16.28 7.24
N GLY A 21 -6.73 16.54 6.44
CA GLY A 21 -5.35 16.14 6.73
C GLY A 21 -5.09 14.64 6.54
N ALA A 22 -3.81 14.29 6.39
CA ALA A 22 -3.41 12.89 6.17
C ALA A 22 -3.83 11.98 7.33
N VAL A 23 -3.61 12.41 8.57
CA VAL A 23 -3.96 11.62 9.78
C VAL A 23 -5.48 11.44 9.90
N GLY A 24 -6.23 12.53 9.72
CA GLY A 24 -7.70 12.51 9.80
C GLY A 24 -8.31 11.59 8.75
N LEU A 25 -7.78 11.62 7.52
CA LEU A 25 -8.24 10.75 6.44
C LEU A 25 -8.00 9.28 6.74
N VAL A 26 -6.80 8.92 7.21
CA VAL A 26 -6.48 7.54 7.59
C VAL A 26 -7.36 7.06 8.73
N PHE A 27 -7.49 7.88 9.77
CA PHE A 27 -8.34 7.54 10.92
C PHE A 27 -9.79 7.30 10.49
N ALA A 28 -10.38 8.20 9.72
CA ALA A 28 -11.76 8.06 9.22
C ALA A 28 -11.94 6.77 8.40
N ARG A 29 -11.01 6.48 7.48
CA ARG A 29 -11.05 5.25 6.67
C ARG A 29 -10.96 3.99 7.51
N LEU A 30 -10.03 3.94 8.47
CA LEU A 30 -9.83 2.77 9.33
C LEU A 30 -11.03 2.55 10.25
N VAL A 31 -11.59 3.61 10.84
CA VAL A 31 -12.78 3.53 11.69
C VAL A 31 -13.98 3.03 10.89
N LEU A 32 -14.27 3.65 9.73
CA LEU A 32 -15.38 3.24 8.88
C LEU A 32 -15.25 1.78 8.40
N ALA A 33 -14.05 1.39 7.94
CA ALA A 33 -13.80 0.02 7.51
C ALA A 33 -13.94 -0.97 8.67
N SER A 34 -13.41 -0.64 9.86
CA SER A 34 -13.49 -1.48 11.05
C SER A 34 -14.93 -1.66 11.54
N LEU A 35 -15.73 -0.59 11.51
CA LEU A 35 -17.14 -0.65 11.89
C LEU A 35 -17.93 -1.53 10.91
N LEU A 36 -17.78 -1.28 9.61
CA LEU A 36 -18.50 -2.05 8.58
C LEU A 36 -18.12 -3.53 8.60
N LEU A 37 -16.83 -3.82 8.56
CA LEU A 37 -16.34 -5.20 8.53
C LEU A 37 -16.56 -5.89 9.88
N GLY A 38 -16.41 -5.16 10.99
CA GLY A 38 -16.64 -5.67 12.34
C GLY A 38 -18.08 -6.15 12.51
N VAL A 39 -19.06 -5.32 12.13
CA VAL A 39 -20.48 -5.67 12.21
C VAL A 39 -20.83 -6.86 11.30
N LEU A 40 -20.25 -6.94 10.08
CA LEU A 40 -20.60 -7.95 9.11
C LEU A 40 -19.90 -9.31 9.34
N PHE A 41 -18.66 -9.30 9.84
CA PHE A 41 -17.81 -10.49 9.82
C PHE A 41 -17.29 -10.93 11.18
N ILE A 42 -17.32 -10.10 12.25
CA ILE A 42 -16.85 -10.54 13.57
C ILE A 42 -17.87 -11.45 14.22
N ARG A 43 -17.45 -12.69 14.50
CA ARG A 43 -18.19 -13.68 15.29
C ARG A 43 -17.43 -13.97 16.60
N LYS A 44 -18.15 -14.48 17.60
CA LYS A 44 -17.55 -14.81 18.91
C LYS A 44 -16.35 -15.77 18.79
N GLU A 45 -16.40 -16.67 17.82
CA GLU A 45 -15.33 -17.66 17.53
C GLU A 45 -13.99 -16.98 17.14
N HIS A 46 -14.06 -15.83 16.46
CA HIS A 46 -12.87 -15.10 16.01
C HIS A 46 -12.08 -14.45 17.15
N PHE A 47 -12.72 -14.16 18.30
CA PHE A 47 -12.04 -13.51 19.43
C PHE A 47 -10.90 -14.35 20.01
N LYS A 48 -11.06 -15.69 20.07
CA LYS A 48 -9.99 -16.59 20.50
C LYS A 48 -8.81 -16.53 19.54
N MET A 49 -9.07 -16.66 18.26
CA MET A 49 -8.05 -16.60 17.18
C MET A 49 -7.33 -15.25 17.16
N ILE A 50 -8.06 -14.14 17.35
CA ILE A 50 -7.47 -12.80 17.44
C ILE A 50 -6.52 -12.68 18.63
N LYS A 51 -6.91 -13.16 19.81
CA LYS A 51 -6.05 -13.12 21.01
C LYS A 51 -4.78 -13.95 20.84
N GLU A 52 -4.87 -15.12 20.22
CA GLU A 52 -3.72 -16.01 19.98
C GLU A 52 -2.75 -15.45 18.94
N ASN A 53 -3.25 -14.61 18.00
CA ASN A 53 -2.46 -14.07 16.88
C ASN A 53 -2.39 -12.53 16.90
N ILE A 54 -2.49 -11.90 18.09
CA ILE A 54 -2.59 -10.44 18.19
C ILE A 54 -1.36 -9.72 17.60
N PHE A 55 -0.16 -10.25 17.81
CA PHE A 55 1.06 -9.64 17.32
C PHE A 55 1.17 -9.66 15.78
N PRO A 56 1.01 -10.80 15.07
CA PRO A 56 0.91 -10.82 13.61
C PRO A 56 -0.18 -9.91 13.06
N ILE A 57 -1.36 -9.87 13.68
CA ILE A 57 -2.49 -9.04 13.23
C ILE A 57 -2.13 -7.56 13.32
N ILE A 58 -1.56 -7.11 14.44
CA ILE A 58 -1.12 -5.71 14.61
C ILE A 58 -0.02 -5.38 13.60
N LEU A 59 0.96 -6.25 13.43
CA LEU A 59 2.06 -6.01 12.51
C LEU A 59 1.59 -5.89 11.06
N ILE A 60 0.71 -6.80 10.62
CA ILE A 60 0.11 -6.73 9.28
C ILE A 60 -0.78 -5.49 9.16
N GLY A 61 -1.62 -5.21 10.14
CA GLY A 61 -2.46 -4.01 10.14
C GLY A 61 -1.66 -2.71 10.03
N ALA A 62 -0.54 -2.63 10.76
CA ALA A 62 0.36 -1.49 10.68
C ALA A 62 1.07 -1.39 9.31
N THR A 63 1.69 -2.47 8.85
CA THR A 63 2.55 -2.45 7.65
C THR A 63 1.79 -2.56 6.34
N ASN A 64 0.61 -3.17 6.33
CA ASN A 64 -0.22 -3.34 5.12
C ASN A 64 -1.36 -2.33 5.01
N VAL A 65 -1.71 -1.62 6.09
CA VAL A 65 -2.86 -0.71 6.07
C VAL A 65 -2.50 0.66 6.61
N ALA A 66 -2.20 0.78 7.93
CA ALA A 66 -2.12 2.08 8.59
C ALA A 66 -0.96 2.94 8.04
N LEU A 67 0.26 2.41 8.03
CA LEU A 67 1.46 3.14 7.59
C LEU A 67 1.43 3.48 6.09
N PRO A 68 1.15 2.54 5.17
CA PRO A 68 1.04 2.88 3.75
C PRO A 68 -0.05 3.91 3.47
N PHE A 69 -1.22 3.79 4.09
CA PHE A 69 -2.29 4.77 3.90
C PHE A 69 -1.89 6.15 4.39
N TYR A 70 -1.19 6.24 5.52
CA TYR A 70 -0.65 7.50 5.99
C TYR A 70 0.37 8.08 5.01
N CYS A 71 1.31 7.28 4.54
CA CYS A 71 2.34 7.72 3.58
C CYS A 71 1.71 8.27 2.29
N PHE A 72 0.76 7.56 1.70
CA PHE A 72 0.06 8.02 0.50
C PHE A 72 -0.86 9.22 0.76
N SER A 73 -1.51 9.29 1.93
CA SER A 73 -2.34 10.45 2.28
C SER A 73 -1.50 11.70 2.51
N TYR A 74 -0.31 11.56 3.11
CA TYR A 74 0.64 12.66 3.25
C TYR A 74 1.18 13.11 1.89
N ALA A 75 1.60 12.17 1.05
CA ALA A 75 2.10 12.46 -0.29
C ALA A 75 1.04 13.18 -1.16
N ALA A 76 -0.24 12.82 -0.99
CA ALA A 76 -1.35 13.44 -1.72
C ALA A 76 -1.51 14.94 -1.47
N LEU A 77 -0.94 15.49 -0.41
CA LEU A 77 -0.97 16.93 -0.15
C LEU A 77 -0.19 17.70 -1.23
N GLU A 78 0.89 17.12 -1.76
CA GLU A 78 1.81 17.79 -2.66
C GLU A 78 1.92 17.17 -4.05
N ILE A 79 1.73 15.84 -4.19
CA ILE A 79 1.81 15.15 -5.48
C ILE A 79 0.44 14.65 -5.96
N ASN A 80 0.29 14.49 -7.26
CA ASN A 80 -0.96 14.07 -7.90
C ASN A 80 -1.21 12.56 -7.83
N ALA A 81 -2.45 12.15 -8.14
CA ALA A 81 -2.86 10.75 -8.11
C ALA A 81 -2.07 9.87 -9.10
N SER A 82 -1.66 10.44 -10.24
CA SER A 82 -0.86 9.74 -11.25
C SER A 82 0.50 9.34 -10.71
N THR A 83 1.23 10.28 -10.10
CA THR A 83 2.53 10.03 -9.45
C THR A 83 2.40 9.01 -8.33
N MET A 84 1.38 9.13 -7.47
CA MET A 84 1.12 8.13 -6.41
C MET A 84 0.85 6.73 -6.98
N SER A 85 0.13 6.64 -8.09
CA SER A 85 -0.17 5.35 -8.74
C SER A 85 1.09 4.69 -9.29
N VAL A 86 1.99 5.46 -9.90
CA VAL A 86 3.29 4.95 -10.40
C VAL A 86 4.15 4.47 -9.23
N ILE A 87 4.23 5.24 -8.14
CA ILE A 87 4.99 4.85 -6.96
C ILE A 87 4.40 3.58 -6.34
N ASN A 88 3.08 3.49 -6.21
CA ASN A 88 2.43 2.27 -5.72
C ASN A 88 2.67 1.07 -6.64
N GLY A 89 2.79 1.29 -7.93
CA GLY A 89 3.19 0.27 -8.93
C GLY A 89 4.59 -0.30 -8.70
N SER A 90 5.43 0.33 -7.88
CA SER A 90 6.74 -0.21 -7.47
C SER A 90 6.63 -1.25 -6.32
N THR A 91 5.46 -1.43 -5.72
CA THR A 91 5.25 -2.43 -4.65
C THR A 91 5.76 -3.84 -5.01
N PRO A 92 5.55 -4.39 -6.21
CA PRO A 92 6.09 -5.69 -6.59
C PRO A 92 7.62 -5.75 -6.56
N LEU A 93 8.30 -4.63 -6.84
CA LEU A 93 9.76 -4.55 -6.75
C LEU A 93 10.23 -4.71 -5.29
N PHE A 94 9.58 -4.02 -4.36
CA PHE A 94 9.87 -4.16 -2.94
C PHE A 94 9.51 -5.56 -2.43
N ALA A 95 8.37 -6.13 -2.82
CA ALA A 95 8.00 -7.50 -2.47
C ALA A 95 9.03 -8.52 -2.99
N PHE A 96 9.52 -8.36 -4.21
CA PHE A 96 10.58 -9.20 -4.78
C PHE A 96 11.89 -9.06 -3.98
N LEU A 97 12.31 -7.86 -3.64
CA LEU A 97 13.48 -7.59 -2.81
C LEU A 97 13.38 -8.27 -1.44
N PHE A 98 12.27 -8.06 -0.72
CA PHE A 98 12.05 -8.65 0.60
C PHE A 98 11.92 -10.18 0.53
N SER A 99 11.39 -10.72 -0.55
CA SER A 99 11.34 -12.18 -0.76
C SER A 99 12.72 -12.79 -0.86
N ILE A 100 13.66 -12.12 -1.51
CA ILE A 100 15.05 -12.57 -1.60
C ILE A 100 15.76 -12.41 -0.26
N LEU A 101 15.66 -11.22 0.36
CA LEU A 101 16.40 -10.87 1.57
C LEU A 101 15.93 -11.63 2.82
N TRP A 102 14.63 -11.89 2.91
CA TRP A 102 14.01 -12.41 4.14
C TRP A 102 13.49 -13.85 4.02
N LEU A 103 12.98 -14.21 2.83
CA LEU A 103 12.44 -15.55 2.59
C LEU A 103 13.46 -16.49 1.91
N ASN A 104 14.67 -15.99 1.64
CA ASN A 104 15.72 -16.70 0.93
C ASN A 104 15.27 -17.26 -0.44
N PHE A 105 14.37 -16.55 -1.13
CA PHE A 105 13.98 -16.94 -2.48
C PHE A 105 15.14 -16.74 -3.44
N GLN A 106 15.26 -17.68 -4.39
CA GLN A 106 16.27 -17.56 -5.42
C GLN A 106 15.94 -16.39 -6.34
N PHE A 107 16.94 -15.53 -6.59
CA PHE A 107 16.82 -14.47 -7.57
C PHE A 107 16.58 -15.07 -8.96
N LYS A 108 15.47 -14.63 -9.60
CA LYS A 108 15.13 -15.03 -10.97
C LYS A 108 15.12 -13.80 -11.87
N TRP A 109 16.06 -13.76 -12.79
CA TRP A 109 16.27 -12.63 -13.70
C TRP A 109 15.02 -12.28 -14.50
N PHE A 110 14.27 -13.28 -14.96
CA PHE A 110 13.02 -13.08 -15.68
C PHE A 110 11.93 -12.39 -14.85
N GLN A 111 11.83 -12.66 -13.56
CA GLN A 111 10.88 -11.98 -12.66
C GLN A 111 11.26 -10.50 -12.48
N PHE A 112 12.55 -10.23 -12.27
CA PHE A 112 13.05 -8.87 -12.17
C PHE A 112 12.80 -8.06 -13.46
N LEU A 113 13.11 -8.63 -14.62
CA LEU A 113 12.82 -8.00 -15.92
C LEU A 113 11.31 -7.76 -16.11
N GLY A 114 10.47 -8.73 -15.75
CA GLY A 114 9.01 -8.58 -15.81
C GLY A 114 8.50 -7.40 -14.97
N ILE A 115 9.03 -7.21 -13.77
CA ILE A 115 8.68 -6.07 -12.90
C ILE A 115 9.13 -4.76 -13.55
N LEU A 116 10.35 -4.68 -14.09
CA LEU A 116 10.84 -3.47 -14.74
C LEU A 116 10.02 -3.10 -16.00
N ILE A 117 9.64 -4.08 -16.81
CA ILE A 117 8.78 -3.87 -17.98
C ILE A 117 7.39 -3.38 -17.52
N GLY A 118 6.82 -3.98 -16.50
CA GLY A 118 5.54 -3.54 -15.95
C GLY A 118 5.57 -2.11 -15.40
N MET A 119 6.62 -1.75 -14.68
CA MET A 119 6.80 -0.38 -14.18
C MET A 119 6.99 0.63 -15.31
N SER A 120 7.83 0.32 -16.32
CA SER A 120 8.01 1.20 -17.47
C SER A 120 6.71 1.37 -18.27
N GLY A 121 5.94 0.31 -18.44
CA GLY A 121 4.61 0.37 -19.06
C GLY A 121 3.64 1.28 -18.28
N LEU A 122 3.67 1.25 -16.96
CA LEU A 122 2.85 2.13 -16.12
C LEU A 122 3.25 3.61 -16.29
N VAL A 123 4.55 3.92 -16.32
CA VAL A 123 5.05 5.29 -16.57
C VAL A 123 4.62 5.80 -17.94
N VAL A 124 4.74 4.96 -18.96
CA VAL A 124 4.30 5.30 -20.32
C VAL A 124 2.80 5.53 -20.40
N PHE A 125 2.01 4.68 -19.74
CA PHE A 125 0.55 4.79 -19.71
C PHE A 125 0.08 6.07 -19.01
N VAL A 126 0.69 6.46 -17.89
CA VAL A 126 0.37 7.69 -17.15
C VAL A 126 0.82 8.93 -17.91
N GLY A 127 1.91 8.84 -18.67
CA GLY A 127 2.57 9.96 -19.32
C GLY A 127 3.57 10.67 -18.40
N TYR A 128 4.79 10.80 -18.86
CA TYR A 128 5.88 11.39 -18.06
C TYR A 128 5.60 12.84 -17.64
N GLU A 129 4.94 13.62 -18.50
CA GLU A 129 4.58 15.01 -18.22
C GLU A 129 3.57 15.18 -17.08
N SER A 130 2.82 14.12 -16.78
CA SER A 130 1.85 14.12 -15.67
C SER A 130 2.49 13.84 -14.32
N LEU A 131 3.78 13.51 -14.27
CA LEU A 131 4.46 13.17 -13.03
C LEU A 131 5.01 14.41 -12.33
N GLU A 132 4.78 14.48 -11.04
CA GLU A 132 5.30 15.53 -10.16
C GLU A 132 6.51 14.99 -9.39
N PHE A 133 7.58 15.81 -9.30
CA PHE A 133 8.86 15.41 -8.74
C PHE A 133 9.20 16.14 -7.42
N SER A 134 8.23 16.23 -6.51
CA SER A 134 8.49 16.72 -5.14
C SER A 134 9.21 15.65 -4.33
N ARG A 135 10.43 15.94 -3.86
CA ARG A 135 11.34 14.92 -3.28
C ARG A 135 10.77 14.26 -2.03
N LEU A 136 10.33 15.05 -1.04
CA LEU A 136 9.88 14.51 0.25
C LEU A 136 8.61 13.67 0.12
N PRO A 137 7.52 14.12 -0.55
CA PRO A 137 6.33 13.32 -0.75
C PRO A 137 6.58 12.03 -1.53
N ILE A 138 7.47 12.05 -2.52
CA ILE A 138 7.87 10.84 -3.26
C ILE A 138 8.55 9.84 -2.33
N LEU A 139 9.51 10.28 -1.51
CA LEU A 139 10.19 9.40 -0.55
C LEU A 139 9.21 8.80 0.44
N VAL A 140 8.28 9.59 0.98
CA VAL A 140 7.24 9.09 1.89
C VAL A 140 6.34 8.08 1.20
N ALA A 141 5.90 8.34 -0.03
CA ALA A 141 5.09 7.38 -0.80
C ALA A 141 5.86 6.09 -1.10
N MET A 142 7.16 6.16 -1.41
CA MET A 142 8.03 4.98 -1.60
C MET A 142 8.14 4.14 -0.32
N ILE A 143 8.23 4.77 0.86
CA ILE A 143 8.17 4.06 2.14
C ILE A 143 6.84 3.31 2.25
N GLY A 144 5.72 3.93 1.87
CA GLY A 144 4.41 3.27 1.83
C GLY A 144 4.39 2.05 0.92
N ALA A 145 4.93 2.17 -0.31
CA ALA A 145 5.03 1.04 -1.24
C ALA A 145 5.95 -0.07 -0.72
N ALA A 146 7.05 0.29 -0.05
CA ALA A 146 7.96 -0.68 0.59
C ALA A 146 7.27 -1.41 1.74
N MET A 147 6.46 -0.73 2.56
CA MET A 147 5.69 -1.35 3.64
C MET A 147 4.68 -2.37 3.08
N TYR A 148 4.01 -2.09 1.96
CA TYR A 148 3.18 -3.08 1.28
C TYR A 148 3.98 -4.31 0.86
N GLY A 149 5.15 -4.12 0.23
CA GLY A 149 6.03 -5.21 -0.18
C GLY A 149 6.49 -6.07 1.00
N LEU A 150 6.89 -5.42 2.10
CA LEU A 150 7.28 -6.08 3.34
C LEU A 150 6.13 -6.91 3.93
N SER A 151 4.94 -6.33 4.01
CA SER A 151 3.75 -7.00 4.53
C SER A 151 3.38 -8.23 3.70
N MET A 152 3.44 -8.14 2.38
CA MET A 152 3.19 -9.29 1.50
C MET A 152 4.17 -10.44 1.77
N SER A 153 5.45 -10.14 1.94
CA SER A 153 6.47 -11.13 2.28
C SER A 153 6.25 -11.73 3.68
N TYR A 154 5.80 -10.93 4.64
CA TYR A 154 5.47 -11.40 5.99
C TYR A 154 4.25 -12.32 5.99
N ILE A 155 3.18 -11.95 5.28
CA ILE A 155 1.96 -12.79 5.13
C ILE A 155 2.32 -14.13 4.51
N TYR A 156 3.17 -14.15 3.49
CA TYR A 156 3.64 -15.39 2.88
C TYR A 156 4.39 -16.29 3.86
N LYS A 157 5.16 -15.71 4.79
CA LYS A 157 5.91 -16.47 5.79
C LYS A 157 5.02 -17.09 6.87
N LEU A 158 3.83 -16.53 7.09
CA LEU A 158 2.86 -17.03 8.09
C LEU A 158 2.00 -18.19 7.57
N ASN A 159 1.89 -18.37 6.24
CA ASN A 159 1.17 -19.46 5.60
C ASN A 159 2.08 -20.66 5.35
#